data_5756e38716e8b94858aa3c654aec5309
#
_entry.id   5756e38716e8b94858aa3c654aec5309
#
_cell.length_a   1.000
_cell.length_b   1.000
_cell.length_c   1.000
_cell.angle_alpha   90.00
_cell.angle_beta   90.00
_cell.angle_gamma   90.00
#
_symmetry.space_group_name_H-M   'P 1'
#
loop_
_entity.id
_entity.type
_entity.pdbx_description
1 polymer ?
#
loop_
_entity_poly.entity_id
_entity_poly.type
_entity_poly.pdbx_seq_one_letter_code
_entity_poly.pdbx_strand_id
1 'polypeptide(L)'
;MVFDSIQKLKNSLITEFDNHRFAKKTKLMLKYDELQNFPVVIKRAIEQIMVNKRLWSKEVFMACLVLFRKSKFTLYKKNRETYISASKAKSLESIKLNKIAESIIDFVSGSTAAPLMIKEMISHESFKAHSRKEILVELKWLVKEGYLREFSNSSISIP
;
A
#
# COMPACT_ATOMS: atom_id res chain seq x y z
N MET A 1 -25.67 3.16 30.28
CA MET A 1 -24.89 2.29 31.17
C MET A 1 -23.43 2.44 30.79
N VAL A 2 -22.57 2.92 31.69
CA VAL A 2 -21.13 3.09 31.45
C VAL A 2 -20.44 1.90 32.11
N PHE A 3 -19.61 1.19 31.37
CA PHE A 3 -18.86 0.04 31.89
C PHE A 3 -17.46 0.49 32.31
N ASP A 4 -17.14 0.31 33.59
CA ASP A 4 -15.86 0.74 34.20
C ASP A 4 -14.68 -0.18 33.83
N SER A 5 -14.95 -1.36 33.24
CA SER A 5 -13.90 -2.27 32.78
C SER A 5 -14.37 -3.19 31.64
N ILE A 6 -13.42 -3.67 30.83
CA ILE A 6 -13.66 -4.67 29.77
C ILE A 6 -14.29 -5.95 30.32
N GLN A 7 -13.99 -6.30 31.61
CA GLN A 7 -14.51 -7.50 32.24
C GLN A 7 -16.03 -7.36 32.56
N LYS A 8 -16.46 -6.17 32.98
CA LYS A 8 -17.90 -5.88 33.18
C LYS A 8 -18.65 -5.88 31.86
N LEU A 9 -18.04 -5.37 30.78
CA LEU A 9 -18.62 -5.44 29.45
C LEU A 9 -18.76 -6.86 28.94
N LYS A 10 -17.74 -7.72 29.16
CA LYS A 10 -17.83 -9.17 28.86
C LYS A 10 -18.95 -9.86 29.60
N ASN A 11 -19.06 -9.62 30.88
CA ASN A 11 -20.09 -10.25 31.72
C ASN A 11 -21.50 -9.78 31.33
N SER A 12 -21.68 -8.50 31.02
CA SER A 12 -22.95 -7.98 30.53
C SER A 12 -23.34 -8.56 29.18
N LEU A 13 -22.37 -8.70 28.25
CA LEU A 13 -22.60 -9.32 26.93
C LEU A 13 -22.98 -10.80 27.07
N ILE A 14 -22.38 -11.52 28.01
CA ILE A 14 -22.70 -12.94 28.28
C ILE A 14 -24.11 -13.10 28.88
N THR A 15 -24.54 -12.16 29.70
CA THR A 15 -25.88 -12.19 30.32
C THR A 15 -27.00 -11.71 29.40
N GLU A 16 -26.73 -10.79 28.48
CA GLU A 16 -27.74 -10.25 27.54
C GLU A 16 -27.95 -11.09 26.29
N PHE A 17 -26.94 -11.88 25.89
CA PHE A 17 -27.01 -12.68 24.69
C PHE A 17 -27.04 -14.18 25.01
N ASP A 18 -28.11 -14.82 24.62
CA ASP A 18 -28.32 -16.26 24.74
C ASP A 18 -27.11 -17.04 24.18
N ASN A 19 -26.54 -17.93 24.97
CA ASN A 19 -25.33 -18.70 24.72
C ASN A 19 -25.35 -19.48 23.37
N HIS A 20 -26.50 -19.62 22.72
CA HIS A 20 -26.68 -20.34 21.46
C HIS A 20 -26.26 -19.56 20.22
N ARG A 21 -26.04 -18.23 20.31
CA ARG A 21 -25.74 -17.37 19.17
C ARG A 21 -24.26 -17.06 18.98
N PHE A 22 -23.43 -17.40 19.93
CA PHE A 22 -21.99 -17.17 19.84
C PHE A 22 -21.25 -18.43 19.39
N ALA A 23 -20.90 -18.50 18.10
CA ALA A 23 -19.84 -19.43 17.69
C ALA A 23 -18.54 -19.01 18.41
N LYS A 24 -17.87 -19.94 19.10
CA LYS A 24 -16.52 -19.76 19.65
C LYS A 24 -15.53 -19.55 18.50
N LYS A 25 -15.53 -18.37 17.87
CA LYS A 25 -14.54 -17.99 16.88
C LYS A 25 -13.49 -17.11 17.54
N THR A 26 -12.25 -17.51 17.45
CA THR A 26 -11.08 -16.73 17.92
C THR A 26 -10.81 -15.50 17.08
N LYS A 27 -11.42 -15.39 15.88
CA LYS A 27 -11.34 -14.24 14.98
C LYS A 27 -12.69 -13.99 14.35
N LEU A 28 -13.17 -12.76 14.47
CA LEU A 28 -14.31 -12.24 13.73
C LEU A 28 -13.80 -11.23 12.70
N MET A 29 -14.08 -11.47 11.41
CA MET A 29 -13.88 -10.47 10.36
C MET A 29 -15.24 -9.80 10.12
N LEU A 30 -15.31 -8.52 10.41
CA LEU A 30 -16.49 -7.68 10.17
C LEU A 30 -16.21 -6.78 8.98
N LYS A 31 -17.17 -6.67 8.07
CA LYS A 31 -17.18 -5.59 7.07
C LYS A 31 -17.72 -4.33 7.73
N TYR A 32 -17.27 -3.16 7.23
CA TYR A 32 -17.68 -1.87 7.79
C TYR A 32 -19.21 -1.67 7.77
N ASP A 33 -19.85 -2.12 6.71
CA ASP A 33 -21.31 -2.08 6.52
C ASP A 33 -22.05 -2.95 7.53
N GLU A 34 -21.47 -4.07 7.93
CA GLU A 34 -22.02 -4.98 8.94
C GLU A 34 -22.01 -4.37 10.35
N LEU A 35 -21.08 -3.42 10.61
CA LEU A 35 -21.01 -2.67 11.86
C LEU A 35 -22.28 -1.86 12.13
N GLN A 36 -22.98 -1.44 11.10
CA GLN A 36 -24.24 -0.67 11.24
C GLN A 36 -25.37 -1.50 11.83
N ASN A 37 -25.32 -2.81 11.66
CA ASN A 37 -26.33 -3.76 12.13
C ASN A 37 -26.13 -4.20 13.60
N PHE A 38 -25.02 -3.75 14.24
CA PHE A 38 -24.76 -4.07 15.64
C PHE A 38 -25.49 -3.12 16.61
N PRO A 39 -25.84 -3.61 17.81
CA PRO A 39 -26.33 -2.74 18.87
C PRO A 39 -25.39 -1.56 19.12
N VAL A 40 -25.96 -0.39 19.41
CA VAL A 40 -25.21 0.88 19.58
C VAL A 40 -24.04 0.75 20.55
N VAL A 41 -24.20 -0.06 21.61
CA VAL A 41 -23.16 -0.29 22.62
C VAL A 41 -21.94 -1.00 22.02
N ILE A 42 -22.18 -2.03 21.21
CA ILE A 42 -21.09 -2.79 20.53
C ILE A 42 -20.42 -1.92 19.49
N LYS A 43 -21.20 -1.17 18.70
CA LYS A 43 -20.67 -0.24 17.71
C LYS A 43 -19.73 0.79 18.35
N ARG A 44 -20.17 1.46 19.43
CA ARG A 44 -19.34 2.42 20.18
C ARG A 44 -18.09 1.79 20.77
N ALA A 45 -18.18 0.58 21.32
CA ALA A 45 -17.02 -0.13 21.86
C ALA A 45 -15.97 -0.42 20.75
N ILE A 46 -16.41 -0.87 19.57
CA ILE A 46 -15.53 -1.11 18.42
C ILE A 46 -14.91 0.19 17.93
N GLU A 47 -15.71 1.25 17.77
CA GLU A 47 -15.23 2.59 17.39
C GLU A 47 -14.18 3.11 18.37
N GLN A 48 -14.41 2.96 19.67
CA GLN A 48 -13.48 3.38 20.72
C GLN A 48 -12.19 2.58 20.71
N ILE A 49 -12.25 1.27 20.44
CA ILE A 49 -11.06 0.42 20.26
C ILE A 49 -10.28 0.87 19.01
N MET A 50 -10.97 1.18 17.92
CA MET A 50 -10.34 1.67 16.68
C MET A 50 -9.64 3.02 16.88
N VAL A 51 -10.27 3.95 17.59
CA VAL A 51 -9.70 5.27 17.93
C VAL A 51 -8.51 5.12 18.87
N ASN A 52 -8.62 4.31 19.92
CA ASN A 52 -7.55 4.11 20.90
C ASN A 52 -6.34 3.35 20.34
N LYS A 53 -6.55 2.47 19.36
CA LYS A 53 -5.45 1.76 18.68
C LYS A 53 -4.82 2.57 17.54
N ARG A 54 -5.13 3.88 17.44
CA ARG A 54 -4.67 4.72 16.33
C ARG A 54 -4.77 3.96 15.01
N LEU A 55 -5.79 4.17 14.29
CA LEU A 55 -6.33 3.68 12.99
C LEU A 55 -5.48 2.74 12.11
N TRP A 56 -4.23 2.53 12.43
CA TRP A 56 -3.29 1.63 11.75
C TRP A 56 -2.66 0.67 12.76
N SER A 57 -3.52 -0.13 13.42
CA SER A 57 -2.98 -1.23 14.22
C SER A 57 -2.17 -2.16 13.32
N LYS A 58 -1.13 -2.75 13.87
CA LYS A 58 -0.29 -3.74 13.17
C LYS A 58 -1.13 -4.83 12.51
N GLU A 59 -2.25 -5.20 13.12
CA GLU A 59 -3.17 -6.21 12.59
C GLU A 59 -3.89 -5.75 11.33
N VAL A 60 -4.37 -4.50 11.28
CA VAL A 60 -5.01 -3.92 10.09
C VAL A 60 -3.99 -3.83 8.95
N PHE A 61 -2.78 -3.35 9.24
CA PHE A 61 -1.70 -3.30 8.27
C PHE A 61 -1.37 -4.69 7.71
N MET A 62 -1.23 -5.69 8.59
CA MET A 62 -0.97 -7.08 8.16
C MET A 62 -2.11 -7.67 7.34
N ALA A 63 -3.37 -7.38 7.68
CA ALA A 63 -4.52 -7.79 6.89
C ALA A 63 -4.52 -7.16 5.49
N CYS A 64 -4.21 -5.86 5.38
CA CYS A 64 -4.04 -5.18 4.11
C CYS A 64 -2.92 -5.81 3.27
N LEU A 65 -1.76 -6.11 3.86
CA LEU A 65 -0.66 -6.77 3.16
C LEU A 65 -1.07 -8.12 2.57
N VAL A 66 -1.86 -8.91 3.32
CA VAL A 66 -2.38 -10.21 2.84
C VAL A 66 -3.33 -10.01 1.66
N LEU A 67 -4.22 -9.01 1.72
CA LEU A 67 -5.14 -8.68 0.63
C LEU A 67 -4.37 -8.26 -0.64
N PHE A 68 -3.38 -7.39 -0.51
CA PHE A 68 -2.57 -6.96 -1.64
C PHE A 68 -1.82 -8.11 -2.31
N ARG A 69 -1.24 -9.03 -1.50
CA ARG A 69 -0.60 -10.25 -2.03
C ARG A 69 -1.59 -11.15 -2.77
N LYS A 70 -2.80 -11.36 -2.22
CA LYS A 70 -3.86 -12.13 -2.90
C LYS A 70 -4.29 -11.48 -4.22
N SER A 71 -4.27 -10.17 -4.30
CA SER A 71 -4.54 -9.38 -5.51
C SER A 71 -3.35 -9.29 -6.47
N LYS A 72 -2.30 -10.11 -6.26
CA LYS A 72 -1.08 -10.18 -7.09
C LYS A 72 -0.21 -8.91 -7.10
N PHE A 73 -0.41 -8.00 -6.15
CA PHE A 73 0.50 -6.87 -5.97
C PHE A 73 1.82 -7.33 -5.36
N THR A 74 2.89 -6.70 -5.80
CA THR A 74 4.23 -6.88 -5.23
C THR A 74 4.45 -5.89 -4.11
N LEU A 75 4.91 -6.38 -2.96
CA LEU A 75 5.26 -5.56 -1.80
C LEU A 75 6.77 -5.47 -1.69
N TYR A 76 7.30 -4.28 -1.46
CA TYR A 76 8.72 -4.08 -1.22
C TYR A 76 8.95 -3.01 -0.14
N LYS A 77 10.10 -3.08 0.50
CA LYS A 77 10.51 -2.14 1.54
C LYS A 77 11.67 -1.28 1.04
N LYS A 78 11.57 0.03 1.29
CA LYS A 78 12.64 0.99 1.05
C LYS A 78 12.57 2.05 2.15
N ASN A 79 13.71 2.41 2.77
CA ASN A 79 13.80 3.44 3.81
C ASN A 79 12.79 3.26 4.97
N ARG A 80 12.61 2.02 5.46
CA ARG A 80 11.63 1.63 6.51
C ARG A 80 10.15 1.74 6.10
N GLU A 81 9.86 2.19 4.89
CA GLU A 81 8.50 2.26 4.35
C GLU A 81 8.17 1.02 3.53
N THR A 82 6.88 0.68 3.47
CA THR A 82 6.38 -0.43 2.65
C THR A 82 5.59 0.13 1.48
N TYR A 83 6.02 -0.22 0.28
CA TYR A 83 5.39 0.19 -0.97
C TYR A 83 4.67 -0.98 -1.62
N ILE A 84 3.70 -0.65 -2.44
CA ILE A 84 2.87 -1.59 -3.19
C ILE A 84 3.06 -1.28 -4.67
N SER A 85 3.36 -2.30 -5.46
CA SER A 85 3.54 -2.17 -6.92
C SER A 85 2.68 -3.19 -7.65
N ALA A 86 2.08 -2.77 -8.76
CA ALA A 86 1.36 -3.66 -9.66
C ALA A 86 2.33 -4.52 -10.51
N SER A 87 3.55 -4.07 -10.73
CA SER A 87 4.58 -4.78 -11.48
C SER A 87 5.63 -5.41 -10.58
N LYS A 88 6.19 -6.55 -11.00
CA LYS A 88 7.38 -7.12 -10.38
C LYS A 88 8.61 -6.40 -10.90
N ALA A 89 9.59 -6.15 -10.00
CA ALA A 89 10.90 -5.67 -10.40
C ALA A 89 11.58 -6.66 -11.36
N LYS A 90 12.13 -6.15 -12.45
CA LYS A 90 12.94 -6.91 -13.40
C LYS A 90 14.38 -6.42 -13.38
N SER A 91 15.34 -7.33 -13.56
CA SER A 91 16.74 -6.98 -13.75
C SER A 91 16.96 -6.46 -15.17
N LEU A 92 17.91 -5.54 -15.29
CA LEU A 92 18.31 -4.94 -16.58
C LEU A 92 19.31 -5.79 -17.38
N GLU A 93 19.83 -6.88 -16.77
CA GLU A 93 21.00 -7.63 -17.29
C GLU A 93 20.77 -8.35 -18.62
N SER A 94 19.52 -8.51 -19.08
CA SER A 94 19.21 -9.38 -20.23
C SER A 94 18.43 -8.70 -21.37
N ILE A 95 18.29 -7.39 -21.37
CA ILE A 95 17.45 -6.69 -22.34
C ILE A 95 18.25 -5.76 -23.24
N LYS A 96 17.94 -5.81 -24.54
CA LYS A 96 18.32 -4.76 -25.49
C LYS A 96 17.30 -3.63 -25.37
N LEU A 97 17.70 -2.56 -24.73
CA LEU A 97 16.92 -1.33 -24.65
C LEU A 97 17.15 -0.47 -25.89
N ASN A 98 16.18 0.36 -26.22
CA ASN A 98 16.44 1.43 -27.18
C ASN A 98 17.23 2.57 -26.51
N LYS A 99 17.81 3.44 -27.31
CA LYS A 99 18.69 4.53 -26.83
C LYS A 99 18.03 5.46 -25.84
N ILE A 100 16.71 5.72 -25.96
CA ILE A 100 15.97 6.58 -25.04
C ILE A 100 15.80 5.87 -23.70
N ALA A 101 15.41 4.60 -23.72
CA ALA A 101 15.24 3.81 -22.52
C ALA A 101 16.57 3.61 -21.75
N GLU A 102 17.67 3.37 -22.47
CA GLU A 102 19.03 3.34 -21.90
C GLU A 102 19.36 4.65 -21.19
N SER A 103 19.19 5.79 -21.90
CA SER A 103 19.45 7.11 -21.34
C SER A 103 18.60 7.40 -20.09
N ILE A 104 17.34 6.96 -20.06
CA ILE A 104 16.48 7.11 -18.88
C ILE A 104 17.04 6.31 -17.71
N ILE A 105 17.42 5.06 -17.95
CA ILE A 105 17.94 4.18 -16.90
C ILE A 105 19.27 4.69 -16.37
N ASP A 106 20.19 5.07 -17.23
CA ASP A 106 21.50 5.62 -16.86
C ASP A 106 21.35 6.88 -16.02
N PHE A 107 20.43 7.76 -16.42
CA PHE A 107 20.13 8.98 -15.70
C PHE A 107 19.57 8.71 -14.30
N VAL A 108 18.61 7.77 -14.18
CA VAL A 108 18.01 7.40 -12.88
C VAL A 108 19.02 6.66 -12.01
N SER A 109 19.86 5.82 -12.60
CA SER A 109 20.91 5.07 -11.88
C SER A 109 22.03 5.97 -11.37
N GLY A 110 22.41 6.98 -12.14
CA GLY A 110 23.46 7.95 -11.78
C GLY A 110 23.00 9.01 -10.77
N SER A 111 21.68 9.13 -10.54
CA SER A 111 21.17 10.09 -9.58
C SER A 111 21.36 9.59 -8.14
N THR A 112 22.12 10.36 -7.34
CA THR A 112 22.28 10.11 -5.91
C THR A 112 21.05 10.46 -5.08
N ALA A 113 20.17 11.31 -5.62
CA ALA A 113 18.89 11.71 -5.03
C ALA A 113 17.76 10.82 -5.57
N ALA A 114 17.60 9.63 -5.01
CA ALA A 114 16.42 8.80 -5.31
C ALA A 114 15.33 9.03 -4.26
N PRO A 115 14.07 9.18 -4.66
CA PRO A 115 13.51 9.11 -6.01
C PRO A 115 13.61 10.44 -6.80
N LEU A 116 13.87 10.35 -8.10
CA LEU A 116 14.05 11.47 -8.99
C LEU A 116 12.71 11.94 -9.57
N MET A 117 12.49 13.26 -9.63
CA MET A 117 11.26 13.81 -10.22
C MET A 117 11.25 13.70 -11.74
N ILE A 118 10.15 13.19 -12.31
CA ILE A 118 9.99 13.06 -13.78
C ILE A 118 10.17 14.40 -14.49
N LYS A 119 9.73 15.51 -13.89
CA LYS A 119 9.88 16.85 -14.45
C LYS A 119 11.35 17.24 -14.60
N GLU A 120 12.17 16.95 -13.59
CA GLU A 120 13.61 17.24 -13.59
C GLU A 120 14.31 16.44 -14.67
N MET A 121 14.01 15.15 -14.80
CA MET A 121 14.53 14.30 -15.85
C MET A 121 14.21 14.85 -17.23
N ILE A 122 12.95 15.17 -17.53
CA ILE A 122 12.54 15.67 -18.86
C ILE A 122 13.21 17.00 -19.20
N SER A 123 13.52 17.84 -18.21
CA SER A 123 14.16 19.14 -18.40
C SER A 123 15.67 19.05 -18.53
N HIS A 124 16.26 17.88 -18.26
CA HIS A 124 17.71 17.70 -18.30
C HIS A 124 18.27 17.75 -19.73
N GLU A 125 19.50 18.24 -19.87
CA GLU A 125 20.15 18.42 -21.18
C GLU A 125 20.26 17.14 -22.02
N SER A 126 20.48 16.02 -21.38
CA SER A 126 20.57 14.69 -22.01
C SER A 126 19.33 14.31 -22.81
N PHE A 127 18.18 14.91 -22.52
CA PHE A 127 16.90 14.60 -23.17
C PHE A 127 16.43 15.66 -24.16
N LYS A 128 17.17 16.76 -24.34
CA LYS A 128 16.80 17.86 -25.27
C LYS A 128 16.63 17.41 -26.71
N ALA A 129 17.35 16.36 -27.13
CA ALA A 129 17.28 15.80 -28.49
C ALA A 129 15.99 15.01 -28.77
N HIS A 130 15.22 14.68 -27.74
CA HIS A 130 14.01 13.85 -27.83
C HIS A 130 12.75 14.65 -27.47
N SER A 131 11.64 14.33 -28.14
CA SER A 131 10.38 14.95 -27.78
C SER A 131 9.90 14.46 -26.39
N ARG A 132 9.26 15.37 -25.66
CA ARG A 132 8.66 15.01 -24.36
C ARG A 132 7.73 13.79 -24.46
N LYS A 133 7.02 13.64 -25.58
CA LYS A 133 6.10 12.54 -25.83
C LYS A 133 6.84 11.21 -25.93
N GLU A 134 7.95 11.15 -26.66
CA GLU A 134 8.78 9.94 -26.79
C GLU A 134 9.34 9.50 -25.44
N ILE A 135 9.91 10.44 -24.68
CA ILE A 135 10.43 10.16 -23.34
C ILE A 135 9.36 9.57 -22.44
N LEU A 136 8.16 10.16 -22.42
CA LEU A 136 7.04 9.68 -21.58
C LEU A 136 6.51 8.31 -22.01
N VAL A 137 6.53 8.00 -23.33
CA VAL A 137 6.13 6.67 -23.82
C VAL A 137 7.12 5.61 -23.33
N GLU A 138 8.41 5.85 -23.48
CA GLU A 138 9.45 4.91 -23.02
C GLU A 138 9.47 4.78 -21.50
N LEU A 139 9.30 5.88 -20.78
CA LEU A 139 9.21 5.86 -19.33
C LEU A 139 8.03 4.99 -18.85
N LYS A 140 6.84 5.18 -19.43
CA LYS A 140 5.66 4.37 -19.10
C LYS A 140 5.88 2.89 -19.41
N TRP A 141 6.56 2.58 -20.50
CA TRP A 141 6.91 1.22 -20.83
C TRP A 141 7.86 0.62 -19.80
N LEU A 142 8.93 1.33 -19.43
CA LEU A 142 9.88 0.89 -18.40
C LEU A 142 9.20 0.64 -17.04
N VAL A 143 8.27 1.50 -16.66
CA VAL A 143 7.48 1.34 -15.41
C VAL A 143 6.54 0.13 -15.51
N LYS A 144 5.82 -0.02 -16.63
CA LYS A 144 4.90 -1.13 -16.87
C LYS A 144 5.62 -2.47 -16.84
N GLU A 145 6.78 -2.56 -17.45
CA GLU A 145 7.60 -3.76 -17.49
C GLU A 145 8.31 -4.05 -16.16
N GLY A 146 8.40 -3.07 -15.25
CA GLY A 146 9.01 -3.22 -13.93
C GLY A 146 10.51 -2.94 -13.86
N TYR A 147 11.07 -2.27 -14.86
CA TYR A 147 12.47 -1.79 -14.87
C TYR A 147 12.64 -0.50 -14.08
N LEU A 148 11.58 0.28 -13.98
CA LEU A 148 11.49 1.45 -13.12
C LEU A 148 10.26 1.37 -12.22
N ARG A 149 10.28 2.14 -11.15
CA ARG A 149 9.13 2.36 -10.26
C ARG A 149 8.75 3.82 -10.30
N GLU A 150 7.48 4.08 -10.55
CA GLU A 150 6.87 5.39 -10.43
C GLU A 150 6.11 5.47 -9.11
N PHE A 151 6.27 6.58 -8.39
CA PHE A 151 5.59 6.87 -7.14
C PHE A 151 4.45 7.86 -7.38
N SER A 152 3.50 7.92 -6.44
CA SER A 152 2.32 8.79 -6.51
C SER A 152 2.65 10.30 -6.62
N ASN A 153 3.82 10.70 -6.17
CA ASN A 153 4.33 12.07 -6.28
C ASN A 153 5.02 12.36 -7.63
N SER A 154 4.86 11.51 -8.64
CA SER A 154 5.53 11.61 -9.95
C SER A 154 7.05 11.56 -9.87
N SER A 155 7.60 10.87 -8.89
CA SER A 155 9.02 10.53 -8.88
C SER A 155 9.26 9.10 -9.33
N ILE A 156 10.47 8.81 -9.79
CA ILE A 156 10.89 7.50 -10.31
C ILE A 156 12.16 7.01 -9.62
N SER A 157 12.32 5.71 -9.53
CA SER A 157 13.56 5.08 -9.06
C SER A 157 13.77 3.72 -9.73
N ILE A 158 15.01 3.24 -9.68
CA ILE A 158 15.32 1.82 -9.93
C ILE A 158 14.65 0.97 -8.85
N PRO A 159 14.14 -0.22 -9.19
CA PRO A 159 13.50 -1.15 -8.27
C PRO A 159 14.36 -1.56 -7.08
#